data_5504ae0174984354f061750b459cd433
#
_entry.id   5504ae0174984354f061750b459cd433
#
_cell.length_a   1.000
_cell.length_b   1.000
_cell.length_c   1.000
_cell.angle_alpha   90.00
_cell.angle_beta   90.00
_cell.angle_gamma   90.00
#
_symmetry.space_group_name_H-M   'P 1'
#
loop_
_entity.id
_entity.type
_entity.pdbx_description
1 polymer ?
#
loop_
_entity_poly.entity_id
_entity_poly.type
_entity_poly.pdbx_seq_one_letter_code
_entity_poly.pdbx_strand_id
1 'polypeptide(L)'
;MAAEFLDRGWNVIGTVRNPATRTPLHDLADRADGRVSVEHLDINEPAQLAPLHERLAQRELDVLFVNAGTAGHEQTPIGAVPTADFVEVMVTNALSPMRVIETLEDLVPPTGLIGAMSSGQGSITNNATGLREVYRGSKAALNMLMRSFSARQSGTRRAFVLMAPGWIRTALGGPDAPFTIEEAVPQVVDVLLSRRGMPGLAYLDRFGRTVPW
;
A
#
# COMPACT_ATOMS: atom_id res chain seq x y z
N MET A 1 9.85 -1.76 4.85
CA MET A 1 8.91 -1.01 5.73
C MET A 1 8.80 -1.64 7.11
N ALA A 2 8.45 -2.93 7.26
CA ALA A 2 8.33 -3.54 8.60
C ALA A 2 9.57 -3.32 9.48
N ALA A 3 10.77 -3.58 8.96
CA ALA A 3 12.01 -3.33 9.67
C ALA A 3 12.18 -1.86 10.08
N GLU A 4 11.89 -0.94 9.18
CA GLU A 4 11.99 0.51 9.44
C GLU A 4 11.05 0.98 10.54
N PHE A 5 9.80 0.48 10.57
CA PHE A 5 8.88 0.77 11.68
C PHE A 5 9.39 0.17 12.99
N LEU A 6 9.90 -1.08 12.95
CA LEU A 6 10.47 -1.75 14.13
C LEU A 6 11.67 -0.98 14.70
N ASP A 7 12.59 -0.51 13.85
CA ASP A 7 13.78 0.26 14.22
C ASP A 7 13.42 1.60 14.86
N ARG A 8 12.24 2.14 14.54
CA ARG A 8 11.66 3.34 15.16
C ARG A 8 10.84 3.05 16.42
N GLY A 9 10.91 1.85 16.95
CA GLY A 9 10.25 1.46 18.20
C GLY A 9 8.79 1.04 18.08
N TRP A 10 8.27 0.84 16.86
CA TRP A 10 6.89 0.42 16.62
C TRP A 10 6.71 -1.10 16.78
N ASN A 11 5.52 -1.50 17.20
CA ASN A 11 5.06 -2.86 16.99
C ASN A 11 4.51 -3.00 15.57
N VAL A 12 4.79 -4.12 14.93
CA VAL A 12 4.42 -4.33 13.52
C VAL A 12 3.61 -5.61 13.35
N ILE A 13 2.49 -5.49 12.68
CA ILE A 13 1.74 -6.63 12.15
C ILE A 13 1.95 -6.64 10.64
N GLY A 14 2.64 -7.63 10.11
CA GLY A 14 2.86 -7.77 8.69
C GLY A 14 2.15 -8.99 8.13
N THR A 15 1.72 -8.94 6.87
CA THR A 15 1.05 -10.06 6.22
C THR A 15 1.93 -10.73 5.18
N VAL A 16 1.78 -12.05 5.03
CA VAL A 16 2.40 -12.84 3.96
C VAL A 16 1.31 -13.54 3.15
N ARG A 17 1.52 -13.62 1.82
CA ARG A 17 0.56 -14.22 0.90
C ARG A 17 0.51 -15.75 1.01
N ASN A 18 1.64 -16.39 1.25
CA ASN A 18 1.73 -17.85 1.35
C ASN A 18 2.30 -18.22 2.74
N PRO A 19 1.48 -18.81 3.63
CA PRO A 19 1.94 -19.16 4.98
C PRO A 19 2.94 -20.33 4.99
N ALA A 20 2.99 -21.14 3.92
CA ALA A 20 3.94 -22.24 3.81
C ALA A 20 5.35 -21.78 3.41
N THR A 21 5.52 -20.53 3.00
CA THR A 21 6.80 -20.00 2.53
C THR A 21 7.40 -19.05 3.56
N ARG A 22 8.58 -19.39 4.06
CA ARG A 22 9.34 -18.46 4.91
C ARG A 22 9.80 -17.24 4.11
N THR A 23 9.66 -16.06 4.68
CA THR A 23 9.99 -14.80 4.07
C THR A 23 10.87 -13.94 5.00
N PRO A 24 11.53 -12.88 4.51
CA PRO A 24 12.28 -11.97 5.37
C PRO A 24 11.48 -11.35 6.53
N LEU A 25 10.14 -11.32 6.43
CA LEU A 25 9.27 -10.86 7.51
C LEU A 25 9.28 -11.85 8.70
N HIS A 26 9.34 -13.15 8.44
CA HIS A 26 9.48 -14.18 9.48
C HIS A 26 10.84 -14.05 10.18
N ASP A 27 11.92 -13.81 9.40
CA ASP A 27 13.26 -13.62 9.97
C ASP A 27 13.33 -12.34 10.82
N LEU A 28 12.56 -11.32 10.46
CA LEU A 28 12.42 -10.12 11.27
C LEU A 28 11.66 -10.42 12.57
N ALA A 29 10.56 -11.18 12.49
CA ALA A 29 9.74 -11.52 13.64
C ALA A 29 10.53 -12.34 14.69
N ASP A 30 11.34 -13.31 14.25
CA ASP A 30 12.16 -14.16 15.14
C ASP A 30 13.14 -13.37 16.02
N ARG A 31 13.59 -12.20 15.56
CA ARG A 31 14.57 -11.36 16.29
C ARG A 31 13.98 -10.07 16.86
N ALA A 32 12.66 -9.93 16.82
CA ALA A 32 11.99 -8.70 17.22
C ALA A 32 11.39 -8.73 18.63
N ASP A 33 11.72 -9.75 19.45
CA ASP A 33 11.24 -9.92 20.83
C ASP A 33 9.72 -9.72 20.97
N GLY A 34 8.95 -10.33 20.07
CA GLY A 34 7.48 -10.26 20.04
C GLY A 34 6.89 -8.95 19.47
N ARG A 35 7.71 -7.99 19.07
CA ARG A 35 7.23 -6.72 18.49
C ARG A 35 6.83 -6.83 17.02
N VAL A 36 7.10 -7.95 16.36
CA VAL A 36 6.64 -8.22 15.00
C VAL A 36 5.81 -9.48 14.99
N SER A 37 4.59 -9.41 14.51
CA SER A 37 3.74 -10.58 14.24
C SER A 37 3.49 -10.75 12.75
N VAL A 38 3.37 -12.00 12.32
CA VAL A 38 3.14 -12.35 10.91
C VAL A 38 1.76 -12.98 10.79
N GLU A 39 0.92 -12.37 9.97
CA GLU A 39 -0.42 -12.84 9.64
C GLU A 39 -0.47 -13.36 8.20
N HIS A 40 -1.48 -14.16 7.89
CA HIS A 40 -1.71 -14.66 6.53
C HIS A 40 -2.80 -13.83 5.85
N LEU A 41 -2.47 -13.29 4.69
CA LEU A 41 -3.42 -12.64 3.78
C LEU A 41 -2.91 -12.70 2.34
N ASP A 42 -3.62 -13.41 1.47
CA ASP A 42 -3.59 -13.11 0.04
C ASP A 42 -4.65 -12.02 -0.22
N ILE A 43 -4.20 -10.86 -0.66
CA ILE A 43 -5.06 -9.70 -0.89
C ILE A 43 -6.15 -9.97 -1.94
N ASN A 44 -5.94 -10.95 -2.81
CA ASN A 44 -6.89 -11.35 -3.86
C ASN A 44 -7.91 -12.40 -3.40
N GLU A 45 -7.82 -12.88 -2.15
CA GLU A 45 -8.72 -13.84 -1.55
C GLU A 45 -9.66 -13.17 -0.52
N PRO A 46 -10.81 -12.61 -0.93
CA PRO A 46 -11.68 -11.85 -0.02
C PRO A 46 -12.15 -12.63 1.20
N ALA A 47 -12.25 -13.96 1.08
CA ALA A 47 -12.67 -14.84 2.17
C ALA A 47 -11.69 -14.83 3.36
N GLN A 48 -10.45 -14.37 3.17
CA GLN A 48 -9.45 -14.28 4.23
C GLN A 48 -9.58 -13.00 5.07
N LEU A 49 -10.32 -12.01 4.61
CA LEU A 49 -10.41 -10.69 5.26
C LEU A 49 -11.14 -10.73 6.59
N ALA A 50 -12.33 -11.34 6.65
CA ALA A 50 -13.10 -11.44 7.89
C ALA A 50 -12.34 -12.24 8.99
N PRO A 51 -11.75 -13.42 8.69
CA PRO A 51 -10.90 -14.11 9.66
C PRO A 51 -9.69 -13.30 10.12
N LEU A 52 -9.08 -12.48 9.25
CA LEU A 52 -8.00 -11.59 9.65
C LEU A 52 -8.50 -10.51 10.60
N HIS A 53 -9.62 -9.86 10.28
CA HIS A 53 -10.25 -8.87 11.15
C HIS A 53 -10.54 -9.44 12.55
N GLU A 54 -11.13 -10.65 12.63
CA GLU A 54 -11.41 -11.33 13.90
C GLU A 54 -10.14 -11.55 14.74
N ARG A 55 -9.04 -11.97 14.12
CA ARG A 55 -7.75 -12.14 14.84
C ARG A 55 -7.17 -10.81 15.34
N LEU A 56 -7.46 -9.73 14.64
CA LEU A 56 -6.97 -8.39 14.98
C LEU A 56 -7.95 -7.57 15.83
N ALA A 57 -9.15 -8.05 16.11
CA ALA A 57 -10.23 -7.29 16.75
C ALA A 57 -9.90 -6.69 18.13
N GLN A 58 -8.87 -7.23 18.82
CA GLN A 58 -8.39 -6.68 20.09
C GLN A 58 -7.15 -5.78 19.94
N ARG A 59 -6.79 -5.42 18.70
CA ARG A 59 -5.65 -4.57 18.37
C ARG A 59 -6.14 -3.21 17.91
N GLU A 60 -5.48 -2.16 18.32
CA GLU A 60 -5.61 -0.83 17.72
C GLU A 60 -4.46 -0.62 16.73
N LEU A 61 -4.78 -0.19 15.52
CA LEU A 61 -3.81 0.03 14.45
C LEU A 61 -3.57 1.54 14.27
N ASP A 62 -2.53 2.08 14.85
CA ASP A 62 -2.15 3.50 14.63
C ASP A 62 -1.95 3.82 13.14
N VAL A 63 -1.45 2.85 12.39
CA VAL A 63 -1.22 2.93 10.95
C VAL A 63 -1.69 1.65 10.28
N LEU A 64 -2.68 1.75 9.41
CA LEU A 64 -3.06 0.71 8.45
C LEU A 64 -2.50 1.08 7.08
N PHE A 65 -1.57 0.28 6.55
CA PHE A 65 -0.94 0.59 5.28
C PHE A 65 -0.92 -0.62 4.33
N VAL A 66 -1.60 -0.50 3.19
CA VAL A 66 -1.64 -1.55 2.17
C VAL A 66 -0.52 -1.33 1.17
N ASN A 67 0.47 -2.23 1.18
CA ASN A 67 1.67 -2.17 0.34
C ASN A 67 1.60 -3.09 -0.89
N ALA A 68 0.71 -4.07 -0.90
CA ALA A 68 0.62 -5.06 -1.98
C ALA A 68 0.30 -4.43 -3.33
N GLY A 69 0.88 -5.00 -4.37
CA GLY A 69 0.65 -4.58 -5.75
C GLY A 69 1.41 -5.44 -6.74
N THR A 70 1.01 -5.36 -7.99
CA THR A 70 1.62 -6.06 -9.12
C THR A 70 1.83 -5.10 -10.30
N ALA A 71 2.62 -5.53 -11.28
CA ALA A 71 2.80 -4.86 -12.57
C ALA A 71 2.72 -5.90 -13.69
N GLY A 72 2.56 -5.45 -14.91
CA GLY A 72 2.56 -6.29 -16.09
C GLY A 72 2.31 -5.45 -17.34
N HIS A 73 2.56 -6.04 -18.53
CA HIS A 73 2.27 -5.44 -19.83
C HIS A 73 2.90 -4.05 -20.04
N GLU A 74 4.17 -3.88 -19.65
CA GLU A 74 4.84 -2.58 -19.63
C GLU A 74 4.90 -1.89 -21.00
N GLN A 75 5.06 -2.68 -22.06
CA GLN A 75 5.21 -2.22 -23.44
C GLN A 75 4.00 -2.55 -24.32
N THR A 76 2.98 -3.23 -23.79
CA THR A 76 1.81 -3.68 -24.53
C THR A 76 0.76 -2.56 -24.56
N PRO A 77 0.34 -2.08 -25.74
CA PRO A 77 -0.79 -1.16 -25.84
C PRO A 77 -2.07 -1.77 -25.26
N ILE A 78 -2.88 -0.95 -24.61
CA ILE A 78 -4.07 -1.42 -23.86
C ILE A 78 -5.01 -2.28 -24.72
N GLY A 79 -5.17 -1.97 -25.99
CA GLY A 79 -6.03 -2.72 -26.90
C GLY A 79 -5.54 -4.15 -27.21
N ALA A 80 -4.28 -4.47 -26.89
CA ALA A 80 -3.69 -5.79 -27.08
C ALA A 80 -3.52 -6.58 -25.77
N VAL A 81 -3.87 -6.00 -24.63
CA VAL A 81 -3.77 -6.67 -23.34
C VAL A 81 -4.91 -7.70 -23.19
N PRO A 82 -4.61 -8.95 -22.80
CA PRO A 82 -5.65 -9.93 -22.49
C PRO A 82 -6.56 -9.45 -21.37
N THR A 83 -7.87 -9.65 -21.50
CA THR A 83 -8.85 -9.22 -20.49
C THR A 83 -8.56 -9.81 -19.12
N ALA A 84 -8.12 -11.06 -19.03
CA ALA A 84 -7.79 -11.71 -17.76
C ALA A 84 -6.66 -10.99 -17.04
N ASP A 85 -5.60 -10.61 -17.74
CA ASP A 85 -4.43 -9.93 -17.19
C ASP A 85 -4.79 -8.50 -16.76
N PHE A 86 -5.61 -7.81 -17.56
CA PHE A 86 -6.16 -6.51 -17.18
C PHE A 86 -6.95 -6.60 -15.87
N VAL A 87 -7.85 -7.59 -15.76
CA VAL A 87 -8.67 -7.81 -14.56
C VAL A 87 -7.79 -8.14 -13.35
N GLU A 88 -6.79 -9.02 -13.52
CA GLU A 88 -5.86 -9.38 -12.43
C GLU A 88 -5.16 -8.14 -11.86
N VAL A 89 -4.59 -7.29 -12.73
CA VAL A 89 -3.88 -6.08 -12.29
C VAL A 89 -4.84 -5.08 -11.63
N MET A 90 -6.03 -4.89 -12.19
CA MET A 90 -7.04 -3.99 -11.61
C MET A 90 -7.53 -4.48 -10.25
N VAL A 91 -7.79 -5.77 -10.12
CA VAL A 91 -8.21 -6.37 -8.83
C VAL A 91 -7.09 -6.21 -7.80
N THR A 92 -5.88 -6.63 -8.13
CA THR A 92 -4.73 -6.62 -7.18
C THR A 92 -4.35 -5.21 -6.75
N ASN A 93 -4.35 -4.24 -7.68
CA ASN A 93 -3.83 -2.90 -7.40
C ASN A 93 -4.87 -1.89 -6.93
N ALA A 94 -6.15 -2.11 -7.20
CA ALA A 94 -7.20 -1.16 -6.88
C ALA A 94 -8.29 -1.73 -5.98
N LEU A 95 -8.96 -2.80 -6.38
CA LEU A 95 -10.09 -3.34 -5.63
C LEU A 95 -9.66 -4.00 -4.31
N SER A 96 -8.64 -4.87 -4.36
CA SER A 96 -8.19 -5.61 -3.18
C SER A 96 -7.62 -4.72 -2.07
N PRO A 97 -6.80 -3.68 -2.36
CA PRO A 97 -6.40 -2.70 -1.35
C PRO A 97 -7.59 -2.04 -0.65
N MET A 98 -8.64 -1.68 -1.39
CA MET A 98 -9.83 -1.06 -0.80
C MET A 98 -10.62 -2.04 0.07
N ARG A 99 -10.72 -3.31 -0.34
CA ARG A 99 -11.33 -4.36 0.50
C ARG A 99 -10.62 -4.51 1.84
N VAL A 100 -9.28 -4.55 1.83
CA VAL A 100 -8.48 -4.59 3.07
C VAL A 100 -8.76 -3.37 3.93
N ILE A 101 -8.71 -2.18 3.35
CA ILE A 101 -8.94 -0.92 4.05
C ILE A 101 -10.34 -0.90 4.66
N GLU A 102 -11.38 -1.16 3.88
CA GLU A 102 -12.77 -1.11 4.34
C GLU A 102 -13.11 -2.21 5.36
N THR A 103 -12.38 -3.33 5.35
CA THR A 103 -12.56 -4.39 6.35
C THR A 103 -11.88 -4.08 7.67
N LEU A 104 -10.73 -3.38 7.66
CA LEU A 104 -9.91 -3.14 8.86
C LEU A 104 -9.97 -1.71 9.38
N GLU A 105 -10.74 -0.81 8.75
CA GLU A 105 -10.75 0.61 9.10
C GLU A 105 -11.24 0.91 10.52
N ASP A 106 -12.14 0.08 11.05
CA ASP A 106 -12.67 0.20 12.40
C ASP A 106 -11.63 -0.07 13.48
N LEU A 107 -10.55 -0.80 13.15
CA LEU A 107 -9.40 -1.01 14.02
C LEU A 107 -8.46 0.21 14.08
N VAL A 108 -8.66 1.20 13.22
CA VAL A 108 -7.83 2.42 13.17
C VAL A 108 -8.51 3.54 13.95
N PRO A 109 -7.87 4.09 15.00
CA PRO A 109 -8.47 5.14 15.81
C PRO A 109 -8.72 6.43 15.00
N PRO A 110 -9.56 7.36 15.53
CA PRO A 110 -9.87 8.61 14.83
C PRO A 110 -8.65 9.49 14.50
N THR A 111 -7.54 9.30 15.20
CA THR A 111 -6.27 10.03 15.00
C THR A 111 -5.23 9.21 14.23
N GLY A 112 -5.59 8.00 13.82
CA GLY A 112 -4.71 7.11 13.08
C GLY A 112 -4.55 7.48 11.60
N LEU A 113 -3.78 6.66 10.89
CA LEU A 113 -3.51 6.82 9.47
C LEU A 113 -3.94 5.58 8.70
N ILE A 114 -4.65 5.77 7.60
CA ILE A 114 -4.96 4.74 6.61
C ILE A 114 -4.28 5.12 5.30
N GLY A 115 -3.47 4.22 4.75
CA GLY A 115 -2.76 4.49 3.51
C GLY A 115 -2.63 3.29 2.58
N ALA A 116 -2.31 3.60 1.33
CA ALA A 116 -2.00 2.61 0.32
C ALA A 116 -0.79 3.01 -0.52
N MET A 117 -0.03 1.99 -0.95
CA MET A 117 1.06 2.19 -1.89
C MET A 117 0.50 2.44 -3.28
N SER A 118 0.54 3.69 -3.68
CA SER A 118 0.25 4.11 -5.05
C SER A 118 1.54 4.22 -5.87
N SER A 119 1.58 5.10 -6.83
CA SER A 119 2.74 5.35 -7.70
C SER A 119 2.59 6.73 -8.32
N GLY A 120 3.69 7.43 -8.59
CA GLY A 120 3.65 8.63 -9.43
C GLY A 120 3.08 8.37 -10.83
N GLN A 121 3.08 7.10 -11.26
CA GLN A 121 2.45 6.68 -12.51
C GLN A 121 0.91 6.60 -12.44
N GLY A 122 0.32 6.66 -11.25
CA GLY A 122 -1.13 6.82 -11.07
C GLY A 122 -1.63 8.25 -11.28
N SER A 123 -0.73 9.21 -11.45
CA SER A 123 -1.08 10.59 -11.81
C SER A 123 -1.45 10.67 -13.29
N ILE A 124 -2.66 11.11 -13.57
CA ILE A 124 -3.13 11.40 -14.95
C ILE A 124 -2.39 12.61 -15.50
N THR A 125 -2.22 13.64 -14.68
CA THR A 125 -1.50 14.87 -15.04
C THR A 125 -0.06 14.59 -15.47
N ASN A 126 0.64 13.68 -14.79
CA ASN A 126 2.05 13.36 -15.09
C ASN A 126 2.23 12.33 -16.21
N ASN A 127 1.14 11.86 -16.82
CA ASN A 127 1.23 10.86 -17.89
C ASN A 127 1.53 11.49 -19.25
N ALA A 128 2.77 11.91 -19.47
CA ALA A 128 3.22 12.51 -20.74
C ALA A 128 3.84 11.49 -21.71
N THR A 129 4.17 10.28 -21.26
CA THR A 129 4.95 9.30 -22.06
C THR A 129 4.16 8.09 -22.52
N GLY A 130 2.93 7.86 -22.01
CA GLY A 130 2.19 6.64 -22.24
C GLY A 130 2.89 5.43 -21.59
N LEU A 131 2.83 4.25 -22.21
CA LEU A 131 3.39 2.99 -21.74
C LEU A 131 2.86 2.55 -20.35
N ARG A 132 2.99 1.26 -20.03
CA ARG A 132 2.54 0.70 -18.74
C ARG A 132 1.06 1.00 -18.45
N GLU A 133 0.24 1.04 -19.50
CA GLU A 133 -1.12 1.59 -19.46
C GLU A 133 -2.01 0.90 -18.42
N VAL A 134 -1.93 -0.43 -18.32
CA VAL A 134 -2.68 -1.22 -17.34
C VAL A 134 -2.26 -0.83 -15.91
N TYR A 135 -0.95 -0.78 -15.66
CA TYR A 135 -0.43 -0.41 -14.34
C TYR A 135 -0.83 1.02 -13.97
N ARG A 136 -0.63 1.99 -14.88
CA ARG A 136 -1.03 3.39 -14.67
C ARG A 136 -2.52 3.49 -14.37
N GLY A 137 -3.34 2.83 -15.22
CA GLY A 137 -4.79 2.78 -15.03
C GLY A 137 -5.19 2.21 -13.68
N SER A 138 -4.54 1.14 -13.23
CA SER A 138 -4.83 0.52 -11.93
C SER A 138 -4.47 1.41 -10.74
N LYS A 139 -3.35 2.16 -10.82
CA LYS A 139 -2.95 3.11 -9.77
C LYS A 139 -3.81 4.38 -9.77
N ALA A 140 -4.25 4.84 -10.94
CA ALA A 140 -5.24 5.91 -11.04
C ALA A 140 -6.60 5.48 -10.46
N ALA A 141 -7.02 4.24 -10.72
CA ALA A 141 -8.23 3.67 -10.12
C ALA A 141 -8.12 3.59 -8.59
N LEU A 142 -7.00 3.10 -8.04
CA LEU A 142 -6.75 3.12 -6.59
C LEU A 142 -6.86 4.54 -6.02
N ASN A 143 -6.26 5.53 -6.71
CA ASN A 143 -6.30 6.92 -6.30
C ASN A 143 -7.74 7.45 -6.22
N MET A 144 -8.56 7.15 -7.24
CA MET A 144 -9.97 7.54 -7.27
C MET A 144 -10.78 6.85 -6.18
N LEU A 145 -10.60 5.53 -5.99
CA LEU A 145 -11.32 4.76 -4.97
C LEU A 145 -10.99 5.25 -3.56
N MET A 146 -9.71 5.52 -3.29
CA MET A 146 -9.27 6.06 -2.00
C MET A 146 -9.81 7.47 -1.76
N ARG A 147 -9.92 8.31 -2.81
CA ARG A 147 -10.57 9.62 -2.74
C ARG A 147 -12.05 9.50 -2.39
N SER A 148 -12.75 8.56 -3.02
CA SER A 148 -14.17 8.29 -2.73
C SER A 148 -14.35 7.77 -1.30
N PHE A 149 -13.48 6.87 -0.85
CA PHE A 149 -13.48 6.37 0.53
C PHE A 149 -13.26 7.51 1.54
N SER A 150 -12.22 8.32 1.34
CA SER A 150 -11.97 9.48 2.21
C SER A 150 -13.14 10.47 2.26
N ALA A 151 -13.84 10.67 1.15
CA ALA A 151 -15.03 11.54 1.10
C ALA A 151 -16.20 10.95 1.92
N ARG A 152 -16.41 9.62 1.88
CA ARG A 152 -17.40 8.94 2.73
C ARG A 152 -17.07 9.03 4.22
N GLN A 153 -15.78 9.17 4.55
CA GLN A 153 -15.27 9.32 5.92
C GLN A 153 -15.23 10.79 6.37
N SER A 154 -16.01 11.65 5.73
CA SER A 154 -16.10 13.07 6.11
C SER A 154 -16.55 13.22 7.59
N GLY A 155 -15.80 14.01 8.35
CA GLY A 155 -16.01 14.16 9.81
C GLY A 155 -15.06 13.33 10.68
N THR A 156 -14.35 12.36 10.13
CA THR A 156 -13.24 11.71 10.86
C THR A 156 -12.01 12.63 10.92
N ARG A 157 -11.20 12.46 11.95
CA ARG A 157 -9.89 13.11 12.08
C ARG A 157 -8.75 12.25 11.54
N ARG A 158 -9.05 11.10 10.92
CA ARG A 158 -8.06 10.20 10.32
C ARG A 158 -7.31 10.88 9.19
N ALA A 159 -6.02 10.57 9.10
CA ALA A 159 -5.22 10.88 7.92
C ALA A 159 -5.38 9.77 6.88
N PHE A 160 -5.48 10.15 5.61
CA PHE A 160 -5.46 9.22 4.48
C PHE A 160 -4.28 9.55 3.57
N VAL A 161 -3.52 8.53 3.16
CA VAL A 161 -2.32 8.72 2.34
C VAL A 161 -2.26 7.75 1.17
N LEU A 162 -2.08 8.32 -0.02
CA LEU A 162 -1.61 7.60 -1.20
C LEU A 162 -0.12 7.90 -1.36
N MET A 163 0.71 6.86 -1.28
CA MET A 163 2.16 7.01 -1.31
C MET A 163 2.72 6.68 -2.69
N ALA A 164 3.46 7.62 -3.29
CA ALA A 164 4.23 7.45 -4.50
C ALA A 164 5.73 7.39 -4.16
N PRO A 165 6.29 6.21 -3.87
CA PRO A 165 7.64 6.10 -3.29
C PRO A 165 8.77 6.41 -4.27
N GLY A 166 8.47 6.50 -5.54
CA GLY A 166 9.43 6.51 -6.64
C GLY A 166 9.71 5.12 -7.21
N TRP A 167 10.70 5.01 -8.08
CA TRP A 167 11.10 3.76 -8.71
C TRP A 167 12.23 3.11 -7.90
N ILE A 168 11.89 2.01 -7.20
CA ILE A 168 12.74 1.36 -6.19
C ILE A 168 13.13 -0.03 -6.66
N ARG A 169 14.38 -0.44 -6.43
CA ARG A 169 14.90 -1.78 -6.73
C ARG A 169 14.23 -2.82 -5.84
N THR A 170 13.24 -3.47 -6.41
CA THR A 170 12.47 -4.56 -5.82
C THR A 170 12.16 -5.58 -6.91
N ALA A 171 11.56 -6.71 -6.56
CA ALA A 171 11.08 -7.66 -7.55
C ALA A 171 10.12 -7.01 -8.57
N LEU A 172 9.34 -6.00 -8.13
CA LEU A 172 8.43 -5.25 -8.99
C LEU A 172 9.15 -4.18 -9.82
N GLY A 173 10.11 -3.47 -9.21
CA GLY A 173 10.78 -2.32 -9.84
C GLY A 173 11.92 -2.71 -10.78
N GLY A 174 12.44 -3.92 -10.64
CA GLY A 174 13.58 -4.39 -11.43
C GLY A 174 14.93 -3.82 -10.97
N PRO A 175 16.03 -4.33 -11.59
CA PRO A 175 17.39 -3.96 -11.21
C PRO A 175 17.77 -2.54 -11.64
N ASP A 176 17.14 -2.00 -12.67
CA ASP A 176 17.47 -0.70 -13.26
C ASP A 176 16.87 0.49 -12.48
N ALA A 177 16.09 0.21 -11.44
CA ALA A 177 15.51 1.25 -10.63
C ALA A 177 16.62 2.07 -9.92
N PRO A 178 16.51 3.40 -9.89
CA PRO A 178 17.57 4.29 -9.41
C PRO A 178 17.77 4.24 -7.90
N PHE A 179 16.72 3.86 -7.13
CA PHE A 179 16.76 3.91 -5.67
C PHE A 179 16.77 2.52 -5.06
N THR A 180 17.54 2.34 -4.00
CA THR A 180 17.49 1.12 -3.17
C THR A 180 16.36 1.19 -2.15
N ILE A 181 16.06 0.05 -1.53
CA ILE A 181 15.10 -0.02 -0.42
C ILE A 181 15.59 0.81 0.77
N GLU A 182 16.89 0.73 1.06
CA GLU A 182 17.55 1.42 2.17
C GLU A 182 17.52 2.94 2.03
N GLU A 183 17.57 3.44 0.79
CA GLU A 183 17.47 4.88 0.50
C GLU A 183 16.03 5.38 0.57
N ALA A 184 15.07 4.60 0.07
CA ALA A 184 13.71 5.08 -0.14
C ALA A 184 12.77 4.84 1.04
N VAL A 185 12.88 3.68 1.72
CA VAL A 185 11.93 3.28 2.75
C VAL A 185 11.96 4.16 3.99
N PRO A 186 13.11 4.62 4.51
CA PRO A 186 13.12 5.56 5.63
C PRO A 186 12.32 6.84 5.33
N GLN A 187 12.50 7.41 4.12
CA GLN A 187 11.78 8.61 3.69
C GLN A 187 10.26 8.37 3.59
N VAL A 188 9.85 7.22 3.04
CA VAL A 188 8.43 6.83 3.00
C VAL A 188 7.84 6.77 4.41
N VAL A 189 8.53 6.13 5.35
CA VAL A 189 8.06 6.01 6.74
C VAL A 189 8.02 7.37 7.42
N ASP A 190 9.01 8.25 7.19
CA ASP A 190 9.00 9.63 7.70
C ASP A 190 7.74 10.38 7.25
N VAL A 191 7.40 10.29 5.96
CA VAL A 191 6.19 10.94 5.43
C VAL A 191 4.93 10.36 6.04
N LEU A 192 4.81 9.03 6.15
CA LEU A 192 3.64 8.40 6.80
C LEU A 192 3.49 8.88 8.24
N LEU A 193 4.56 8.86 9.02
CA LEU A 193 4.52 9.27 10.43
C LEU A 193 4.22 10.77 10.59
N SER A 194 4.76 11.62 9.72
CA SER A 194 4.48 13.06 9.74
C SER A 194 3.02 13.40 9.40
N ARG A 195 2.31 12.50 8.71
CA ARG A 195 0.90 12.70 8.34
C ARG A 195 -0.10 12.26 9.41
N ARG A 196 0.32 11.51 10.42
CA ARG A 196 -0.57 11.13 11.52
C ARG A 196 -1.16 12.37 12.20
N GLY A 197 -2.46 12.33 12.46
CA GLY A 197 -3.18 13.46 13.06
C GLY A 197 -3.41 14.65 12.12
N MET A 198 -3.10 14.52 10.83
CA MET A 198 -3.43 15.52 9.81
C MET A 198 -4.63 15.01 8.97
N PRO A 199 -5.87 15.45 9.28
CA PRO A 199 -7.06 14.90 8.63
C PRO A 199 -7.08 15.08 7.11
N GLY A 200 -7.79 14.18 6.43
CA GLY A 200 -8.02 14.23 4.99
C GLY A 200 -7.00 13.47 4.17
N LEU A 201 -7.25 13.41 2.87
CA LEU A 201 -6.46 12.64 1.91
C LEU A 201 -5.34 13.48 1.30
N ALA A 202 -4.13 12.91 1.33
CA ALA A 202 -2.96 13.43 0.64
C ALA A 202 -2.39 12.38 -0.32
N TYR A 203 -2.00 12.80 -1.53
CA TYR A 203 -1.25 12.00 -2.49
C TYR A 203 0.17 12.57 -2.56
N LEU A 204 1.14 11.82 -2.01
CA LEU A 204 2.48 12.33 -1.69
C LEU A 204 3.57 11.45 -2.27
N ASP A 205 4.69 12.08 -2.65
CA ASP A 205 5.93 11.34 -2.90
C ASP A 205 6.70 11.06 -1.58
N ARG A 206 7.79 10.31 -1.67
CA ARG A 206 8.61 9.95 -0.50
C ARG A 206 9.26 11.13 0.21
N PHE A 207 9.25 12.32 -0.38
CA PHE A 207 9.74 13.55 0.23
C PHE A 207 8.61 14.40 0.86
N GLY A 208 7.37 13.90 0.85
CA GLY A 208 6.20 14.60 1.34
C GLY A 208 5.66 15.68 0.39
N ARG A 209 6.15 15.74 -0.85
CA ARG A 209 5.64 16.67 -1.85
C ARG A 209 4.36 16.13 -2.47
N THR A 210 3.41 17.00 -2.72
CA THR A 210 2.14 16.64 -3.38
C THR A 210 2.40 16.16 -4.80
N VAL A 211 1.86 14.99 -5.13
CA VAL A 211 1.79 14.47 -6.50
C VAL A 211 0.48 14.96 -7.11
N PRO A 212 0.47 15.56 -8.31
CA PRO A 212 -0.77 15.91 -8.98
C PRO A 212 -1.59 14.67 -9.34
N TRP A 213 -2.92 14.83 -9.36
CA TRP A 213 -3.87 13.74 -9.64
C TRP A 213 -3.86 13.29 -11.10
#